data_64a9144ecc9350257956782da01d22ed
#
_entry.id   64a9144ecc9350257956782da01d22ed
#
_cell.length_a   1.000
_cell.length_b   1.000
_cell.length_c   1.000
_cell.angle_alpha   90.00
_cell.angle_beta   90.00
_cell.angle_gamma   90.00
#
_symmetry.space_group_name_H-M   'P 1'
#
loop_
_entity.id
_entity.type
_entity.pdbx_description
1 polymer ?
#
loop_
_entity_poly.entity_id
_entity_poly.type
_entity_poly.pdbx_seq_one_letter_code
_entity_poly.pdbx_strand_id
1 'polypeptide(L)'
;ILQPHQGKQDVGEVNGKTLSAQEYQQMVDELSEVIKLTNGLNSLNEDQLTNIKDQVWNTYVTNEVIANEAEKLGLQVTKAELQAVINAGSHPLLMQTPFRNPQTGMFDKDMLKKFLVDYANLDASKMPAQYVEYYQKMGNFWNFIEKTLAETLLAEKYQNLIGKSLISN
;
A
#
# COMPACT_ATOMS: atom_id res chain seq x y z
N ILE A 1 -6.84 41.87 -8.40
CA ILE A 1 -7.00 40.72 -9.32
C ILE A 1 -6.36 39.54 -8.62
N LEU A 2 -7.20 38.74 -7.94
CA LEU A 2 -6.80 37.49 -7.34
C LEU A 2 -6.44 36.54 -8.49
N GLN A 3 -5.15 36.24 -8.61
CA GLN A 3 -4.74 35.11 -9.43
C GLN A 3 -5.43 33.87 -8.88
N PRO A 4 -6.10 33.08 -9.72
CA PRO A 4 -6.61 31.81 -9.22
C PRO A 4 -5.41 31.03 -8.71
N HIS A 5 -5.45 30.64 -7.47
CA HIS A 5 -4.53 29.65 -6.95
C HIS A 5 -4.58 28.48 -7.93
N GLN A 6 -3.48 28.27 -8.66
CA GLN A 6 -3.21 26.94 -9.25
C GLN A 6 -2.91 25.99 -8.11
N GLY A 7 -3.75 26.06 -7.09
CA GLY A 7 -3.69 25.23 -5.91
C GLY A 7 -4.29 23.88 -6.26
N LYS A 8 -3.68 22.88 -5.75
CA LYS A 8 -4.14 21.51 -5.70
C LYS A 8 -5.64 21.51 -5.45
N GLN A 9 -6.41 21.05 -6.43
CA GLN A 9 -7.84 20.81 -6.21
C GLN A 9 -7.98 19.72 -5.18
N ASP A 10 -8.84 19.94 -4.19
CA ASP A 10 -9.12 18.95 -3.17
C ASP A 10 -10.24 18.02 -3.64
N VAL A 11 -10.04 16.71 -3.46
CA VAL A 11 -11.05 15.70 -3.78
C VAL A 11 -12.06 15.59 -2.65
N GLY A 12 -11.60 15.75 -1.41
CA GLY A 12 -12.46 15.68 -0.23
C GLY A 12 -11.68 15.92 1.05
N GLU A 13 -12.40 15.87 2.15
CA GLU A 13 -11.86 16.10 3.50
C GLU A 13 -12.36 15.02 4.45
N VAL A 14 -11.45 14.51 5.30
CA VAL A 14 -11.76 13.56 6.37
C VAL A 14 -11.07 14.05 7.64
N ASN A 15 -11.84 14.29 8.70
CA ASN A 15 -11.34 14.75 10.00
C ASN A 15 -10.44 16.00 9.92
N GLY A 16 -10.80 16.94 9.06
CA GLY A 16 -10.05 18.18 8.87
C GLY A 16 -8.82 18.04 7.98
N LYS A 17 -8.55 16.85 7.46
CA LYS A 17 -7.43 16.60 6.56
C LYS A 17 -7.94 16.49 5.13
N THR A 18 -7.40 17.32 4.24
CA THR A 18 -7.80 17.33 2.84
C THR A 18 -6.94 16.41 1.99
N LEU A 19 -7.56 15.76 1.01
CA LEU A 19 -6.88 14.98 0.00
C LEU A 19 -6.85 15.78 -1.30
N SER A 20 -5.65 16.12 -1.77
CA SER A 20 -5.51 16.84 -3.04
C SER A 20 -5.79 15.91 -4.22
N ALA A 21 -6.19 16.51 -5.36
CA ALA A 21 -6.40 15.77 -6.60
C ALA A 21 -5.13 15.06 -7.06
N GLN A 22 -3.96 15.67 -6.83
CA GLN A 22 -2.67 15.07 -7.18
C GLN A 22 -2.37 13.82 -6.35
N GLU A 23 -2.55 13.90 -5.04
CA GLU A 23 -2.37 12.76 -4.13
C GLU A 23 -3.33 11.63 -4.46
N TYR A 24 -4.59 11.98 -4.72
CA TYR A 24 -5.61 11.01 -5.12
C TYR A 24 -5.23 10.31 -6.43
N GLN A 25 -4.78 11.08 -7.44
CA GLN A 25 -4.36 10.49 -8.71
C GLN A 25 -3.15 9.56 -8.55
N GLN A 26 -2.20 9.91 -7.69
CA GLN A 26 -1.07 9.03 -7.36
C GLN A 26 -1.53 7.71 -6.76
N MET A 27 -2.48 7.75 -5.85
CA MET A 27 -3.06 6.54 -5.25
C MET A 27 -3.80 5.69 -6.28
N VAL A 28 -4.54 6.33 -7.19
CA VAL A 28 -5.24 5.64 -8.28
C VAL A 28 -4.23 4.96 -9.21
N ASP A 29 -3.18 5.67 -9.60
CA ASP A 29 -2.14 5.13 -10.48
C ASP A 29 -1.42 3.94 -9.81
N GLU A 30 -1.09 4.06 -8.54
CA GLU A 30 -0.43 3.02 -7.76
C GLU A 30 -1.28 1.75 -7.71
N LEU A 31 -2.54 1.86 -7.34
CA LEU A 31 -3.45 0.71 -7.29
C LEU A 31 -3.71 0.14 -8.69
N SER A 32 -3.81 1.00 -9.71
CA SER A 32 -3.97 0.57 -11.10
C SER A 32 -2.81 -0.31 -11.57
N GLU A 33 -1.57 0.10 -11.27
CA GLU A 33 -0.39 -0.67 -11.62
C GLU A 33 -0.35 -2.01 -10.86
N VAL A 34 -0.73 -2.02 -9.60
CA VAL A 34 -0.82 -3.24 -8.79
C VAL A 34 -1.85 -4.21 -9.38
N ILE A 35 -3.03 -3.72 -9.76
CA ILE A 35 -4.10 -4.55 -10.34
C ILE A 35 -3.68 -5.09 -11.70
N LYS A 36 -3.07 -4.28 -12.55
CA LYS A 36 -2.55 -4.74 -13.84
C LYS A 36 -1.51 -5.85 -13.66
N LEU A 37 -0.57 -5.65 -12.76
CA LEU A 37 0.49 -6.63 -12.50
C LEU A 37 -0.07 -7.94 -11.93
N THR A 38 -0.97 -7.86 -10.97
CA THR A 38 -1.56 -9.02 -10.30
C THR A 38 -2.43 -9.85 -11.24
N ASN A 39 -3.12 -9.20 -12.18
CA ASN A 39 -4.04 -9.86 -13.10
C ASN A 39 -3.45 -10.08 -14.50
N GLY A 40 -2.19 -9.71 -14.72
CA GLY A 40 -1.55 -9.87 -16.02
C GLY A 40 -2.16 -9.00 -17.12
N LEU A 41 -2.65 -7.81 -16.76
CA LEU A 41 -3.31 -6.89 -17.70
C LEU A 41 -2.34 -5.82 -18.17
N ASN A 42 -2.46 -5.45 -19.45
CA ASN A 42 -1.67 -4.35 -20.02
C ASN A 42 -2.38 -2.99 -19.89
N SER A 43 -3.70 -3.02 -19.78
CA SER A 43 -4.53 -1.81 -19.69
C SER A 43 -5.79 -2.09 -18.88
N LEU A 44 -6.45 -1.03 -18.45
CA LEU A 44 -7.71 -1.08 -17.71
C LEU A 44 -8.79 -0.35 -18.51
N ASN A 45 -10.02 -0.90 -18.52
CA ASN A 45 -11.16 -0.23 -19.10
C ASN A 45 -11.75 0.82 -18.15
N GLU A 46 -12.74 1.58 -18.61
CA GLU A 46 -13.35 2.66 -17.82
C GLU A 46 -14.04 2.13 -16.56
N ASP A 47 -14.71 0.99 -16.63
CA ASP A 47 -15.40 0.39 -15.47
C ASP A 47 -14.39 -0.03 -14.40
N GLN A 48 -13.27 -0.62 -14.81
CA GLN A 48 -12.19 -1.00 -13.90
C GLN A 48 -11.58 0.22 -13.24
N LEU A 49 -11.33 1.30 -14.00
CA LEU A 49 -10.81 2.54 -13.46
C LEU A 49 -11.78 3.20 -12.47
N THR A 50 -13.08 3.19 -12.77
CA THR A 50 -14.09 3.71 -11.86
C THR A 50 -14.11 2.93 -10.55
N ASN A 51 -14.04 1.62 -10.61
CA ASN A 51 -13.97 0.77 -9.41
C ASN A 51 -12.71 1.04 -8.59
N ILE A 52 -11.57 1.24 -9.26
CA ILE A 52 -10.31 1.58 -8.58
C ILE A 52 -10.42 2.93 -7.88
N LYS A 53 -10.98 3.93 -8.55
CA LYS A 53 -11.18 5.27 -7.97
C LYS A 53 -12.06 5.20 -6.72
N ASP A 54 -13.15 4.45 -6.77
CA ASP A 54 -14.05 4.27 -5.64
C ASP A 54 -13.34 3.53 -4.50
N GLN A 55 -12.57 2.50 -4.82
CA GLN A 55 -11.80 1.73 -3.83
C GLN A 55 -10.75 2.61 -3.15
N VAL A 56 -10.02 3.43 -3.91
CA VAL A 56 -9.02 4.35 -3.39
C VAL A 56 -9.66 5.33 -2.42
N TRP A 57 -10.78 5.94 -2.79
CA TRP A 57 -11.47 6.89 -1.93
C TRP A 57 -11.97 6.22 -0.64
N ASN A 58 -12.64 5.09 -0.75
CA ASN A 58 -13.17 4.36 0.41
C ASN A 58 -12.05 3.90 1.35
N THR A 59 -10.96 3.41 0.80
CA THR A 59 -9.78 2.99 1.58
C THR A 59 -9.15 4.19 2.28
N TYR A 60 -9.00 5.31 1.58
CA TYR A 60 -8.47 6.53 2.16
C TYR A 60 -9.32 7.00 3.35
N VAL A 61 -10.63 7.07 3.18
CA VAL A 61 -11.56 7.48 4.24
C VAL A 61 -11.44 6.56 5.45
N THR A 62 -11.48 5.26 5.24
CA THR A 62 -11.38 4.27 6.31
C THR A 62 -10.05 4.39 7.05
N ASN A 63 -8.94 4.51 6.33
CA ASN A 63 -7.62 4.60 6.93
C ASN A 63 -7.44 5.90 7.72
N GLU A 64 -7.96 7.02 7.24
CA GLU A 64 -7.89 8.30 7.97
C GLU A 64 -8.72 8.26 9.25
N VAL A 65 -9.91 7.65 9.21
CA VAL A 65 -10.75 7.48 10.41
C VAL A 65 -10.03 6.61 11.43
N ILE A 66 -9.49 5.48 11.01
CA ILE A 66 -8.76 4.55 11.89
C ILE A 66 -7.50 5.21 12.45
N ALA A 67 -6.72 5.90 11.62
CA ALA A 67 -5.50 6.58 12.06
C ALA A 67 -5.81 7.65 13.12
N ASN A 68 -6.88 8.41 12.93
CA ASN A 68 -7.30 9.43 13.89
C ASN A 68 -7.73 8.82 15.23
N GLU A 69 -8.52 7.75 15.20
CA GLU A 69 -8.96 7.05 16.42
C GLU A 69 -7.81 6.34 17.12
N ALA A 70 -6.91 5.71 16.35
CA ALA A 70 -5.72 5.05 16.88
C ALA A 70 -4.77 6.06 17.57
N GLU A 71 -4.59 7.23 16.99
CA GLU A 71 -3.78 8.30 17.58
C GLU A 71 -4.32 8.73 18.94
N LYS A 72 -5.64 8.90 19.04
CA LYS A 72 -6.31 9.24 20.32
C LYS A 72 -6.08 8.19 21.41
N LEU A 73 -5.93 6.94 21.01
CA LEU A 73 -5.72 5.81 21.92
C LEU A 73 -4.23 5.49 22.15
N GLY A 74 -3.34 6.25 21.51
CA GLY A 74 -1.89 5.99 21.59
C GLY A 74 -1.44 4.75 20.85
N LEU A 75 -2.23 4.25 19.90
CA LEU A 75 -1.87 3.08 19.09
C LEU A 75 -1.03 3.47 17.89
N GLN A 76 -0.01 2.68 17.63
CA GLN A 76 0.85 2.83 16.45
C GLN A 76 1.40 1.47 16.03
N VAL A 77 1.84 1.40 14.78
CA VAL A 77 2.61 0.27 14.26
C VAL A 77 4.05 0.74 14.09
N THR A 78 4.96 0.14 14.85
CA THR A 78 6.39 0.46 14.74
C THR A 78 7.02 -0.26 13.55
N LYS A 79 8.18 0.26 13.11
CA LYS A 79 8.97 -0.42 12.06
C LYS A 79 9.36 -1.83 12.49
N ALA A 80 9.68 -2.02 13.76
CA ALA A 80 10.05 -3.33 14.31
C ALA A 80 8.87 -4.31 14.25
N GLU A 81 7.66 -3.86 14.56
CA GLU A 81 6.46 -4.69 14.46
C GLU A 81 6.17 -5.08 13.01
N LEU A 82 6.26 -4.12 12.10
CA LEU A 82 6.07 -4.38 10.67
C LEU A 82 7.10 -5.39 10.16
N GLN A 83 8.36 -5.21 10.50
CA GLN A 83 9.43 -6.11 10.10
C GLN A 83 9.24 -7.52 10.69
N ALA A 84 8.76 -7.62 11.92
CA ALA A 84 8.46 -8.91 12.55
C ALA A 84 7.35 -9.67 11.81
N VAL A 85 6.31 -8.98 11.36
CA VAL A 85 5.22 -9.58 10.57
C VAL A 85 5.75 -10.07 9.20
N ILE A 86 6.57 -9.27 8.55
CA ILE A 86 7.20 -9.65 7.27
C ILE A 86 8.10 -10.87 7.47
N ASN A 87 8.92 -10.90 8.50
CA ASN A 87 9.82 -12.03 8.78
C ASN A 87 9.05 -13.31 9.13
N ALA A 88 7.92 -13.20 9.80
CA ALA A 88 7.06 -14.35 10.10
C ALA A 88 6.41 -14.92 8.81
N GLY A 89 6.12 -14.09 7.83
CA GLY A 89 5.70 -14.50 6.50
C GLY A 89 4.29 -15.08 6.39
N SER A 90 3.50 -15.04 7.46
CA SER A 90 2.17 -15.70 7.50
C SER A 90 1.00 -14.77 7.18
N HIS A 91 1.22 -13.46 7.11
CA HIS A 91 0.13 -12.52 6.86
C HIS A 91 -0.40 -12.69 5.42
N PRO A 92 -1.74 -12.71 5.22
CA PRO A 92 -2.34 -12.93 3.90
C PRO A 92 -1.88 -11.97 2.81
N LEU A 93 -1.57 -10.70 3.15
CA LEU A 93 -1.07 -9.74 2.18
C LEU A 93 0.26 -10.16 1.57
N LEU A 94 1.12 -10.81 2.34
CA LEU A 94 2.42 -11.29 1.85
C LEU A 94 2.25 -12.43 0.84
N MET A 95 1.17 -13.18 0.95
CA MET A 95 0.86 -14.27 0.01
C MET A 95 0.42 -13.76 -1.36
N GLN A 96 0.08 -12.47 -1.48
CA GLN A 96 -0.27 -11.84 -2.75
C GLN A 96 0.97 -11.40 -3.55
N THR A 97 2.15 -11.45 -2.93
CA THR A 97 3.40 -11.07 -3.59
C THR A 97 3.99 -12.22 -4.40
N PRO A 98 4.83 -11.94 -5.41
CA PRO A 98 5.53 -12.99 -6.14
C PRO A 98 6.73 -13.58 -5.38
N PHE A 99 7.03 -13.09 -4.18
CA PHE A 99 8.14 -13.58 -3.35
C PHE A 99 7.72 -14.86 -2.63
N ARG A 100 7.54 -15.92 -3.40
CA ARG A 100 7.08 -17.21 -2.90
C ARG A 100 8.10 -18.30 -3.24
N ASN A 101 8.28 -19.20 -2.28
CA ASN A 101 9.04 -20.42 -2.55
C ASN A 101 8.23 -21.29 -3.53
N PRO A 102 8.79 -21.65 -4.68
CA PRO A 102 8.05 -22.42 -5.68
C PRO A 102 7.68 -23.83 -5.22
N GLN A 103 8.38 -24.37 -4.23
CA GLN A 103 8.11 -25.70 -3.70
C GLN A 103 6.99 -25.72 -2.66
N THR A 104 6.94 -24.70 -1.80
CA THR A 104 5.97 -24.62 -0.70
C THR A 104 4.79 -23.68 -0.97
N GLY A 105 4.94 -22.76 -1.93
CA GLY A 105 3.96 -21.72 -2.20
C GLY A 105 3.90 -20.64 -1.11
N MET A 106 4.73 -20.73 -0.09
CA MET A 106 4.76 -19.80 1.04
C MET A 106 5.63 -18.60 0.73
N PHE A 107 5.29 -17.47 1.37
CA PHE A 107 6.11 -16.26 1.29
C PHE A 107 7.54 -16.55 1.73
N ASP A 108 8.51 -16.09 0.95
CA ASP A 108 9.93 -16.29 1.20
C ASP A 108 10.59 -14.92 1.44
N LYS A 109 10.88 -14.64 2.70
CA LYS A 109 11.52 -13.37 3.10
C LYS A 109 12.92 -13.20 2.50
N ASP A 110 13.62 -14.28 2.22
CA ASP A 110 14.97 -14.23 1.64
C ASP A 110 14.93 -13.83 0.17
N MET A 111 13.91 -14.29 -0.57
CA MET A 111 13.66 -13.82 -1.94
C MET A 111 13.38 -12.33 -1.97
N LEU A 112 12.53 -11.82 -1.05
CA LEU A 112 12.26 -10.40 -0.92
C LEU A 112 13.54 -9.62 -0.61
N LYS A 113 14.30 -10.08 0.35
CA LYS A 113 15.55 -9.43 0.79
C LYS A 113 16.55 -9.33 -0.37
N LYS A 114 16.72 -10.41 -1.12
CA LYS A 114 17.57 -10.42 -2.30
C LYS A 114 17.09 -9.43 -3.35
N PHE A 115 15.79 -9.42 -3.62
CA PHE A 115 15.20 -8.47 -4.55
C PHE A 115 15.48 -7.02 -4.13
N LEU A 116 15.28 -6.70 -2.85
CA LEU A 116 15.48 -5.33 -2.35
C LEU A 116 16.95 -4.90 -2.43
N VAL A 117 17.89 -5.80 -2.18
CA VAL A 117 19.33 -5.53 -2.34
C VAL A 117 19.64 -5.27 -3.81
N ASP A 118 19.17 -6.10 -4.70
CA ASP A 118 19.40 -5.95 -6.15
C ASP A 118 18.78 -4.65 -6.67
N TYR A 119 17.57 -4.31 -6.20
CA TYR A 119 16.87 -3.09 -6.57
C TYR A 119 17.63 -1.84 -6.10
N ALA A 120 18.12 -1.85 -4.86
CA ALA A 120 18.90 -0.75 -4.30
C ALA A 120 20.21 -0.51 -5.04
N ASN A 121 20.82 -1.56 -5.60
CA ASN A 121 22.08 -1.50 -6.31
C ASN A 121 21.90 -1.44 -7.84
N LEU A 122 20.68 -1.28 -8.32
CA LEU A 122 20.37 -1.23 -9.74
C LEU A 122 21.04 -0.02 -10.40
N ASP A 123 21.84 -0.27 -11.43
CA ASP A 123 22.41 0.76 -12.27
C ASP A 123 21.67 0.77 -13.61
N ALA A 124 20.74 1.70 -13.77
CA ALA A 124 19.89 1.82 -14.96
C ALA A 124 20.73 2.08 -16.24
N SER A 125 21.92 2.68 -16.11
CA SER A 125 22.80 2.96 -17.25
C SER A 125 23.48 1.71 -17.81
N LYS A 126 23.55 0.62 -17.01
CA LYS A 126 24.24 -0.62 -17.37
C LYS A 126 23.31 -1.79 -17.66
N MET A 127 22.01 -1.60 -17.48
CA MET A 127 21.02 -2.67 -17.60
C MET A 127 20.11 -2.43 -18.80
N PRO A 128 19.63 -3.48 -19.48
CA PRO A 128 18.59 -3.32 -20.49
C PRO A 128 17.35 -2.66 -19.92
N ALA A 129 16.68 -1.79 -20.70
CA ALA A 129 15.53 -1.03 -20.26
C ALA A 129 14.41 -1.90 -19.70
N GLN A 130 14.19 -3.10 -20.25
CA GLN A 130 13.17 -4.03 -19.79
C GLN A 130 13.43 -4.56 -18.37
N TYR A 131 14.71 -4.76 -17.99
CA TYR A 131 15.06 -5.15 -16.63
C TYR A 131 14.85 -4.01 -15.64
N VAL A 132 15.21 -2.78 -16.03
CA VAL A 132 14.98 -1.60 -15.20
C VAL A 132 13.48 -1.43 -14.94
N GLU A 133 12.66 -1.55 -15.98
CA GLU A 133 11.21 -1.47 -15.87
C GLU A 133 10.64 -2.55 -14.93
N TYR A 134 11.10 -3.79 -15.06
CA TYR A 134 10.69 -4.89 -14.19
C TYR A 134 10.99 -4.58 -12.71
N TYR A 135 12.22 -4.15 -12.41
CA TYR A 135 12.61 -3.83 -11.04
C TYR A 135 11.80 -2.65 -10.48
N GLN A 136 11.54 -1.64 -11.29
CA GLN A 136 10.74 -0.48 -10.86
C GLN A 136 9.30 -0.90 -10.56
N LYS A 137 8.68 -1.69 -11.42
CA LYS A 137 7.31 -2.19 -11.19
C LYS A 137 7.23 -3.06 -9.93
N MET A 138 8.17 -3.95 -9.74
CA MET A 138 8.22 -4.82 -8.57
C MET A 138 8.54 -4.06 -7.30
N GLY A 139 9.41 -3.06 -7.36
CA GLY A 139 9.71 -2.18 -6.24
C GLY A 139 8.49 -1.36 -5.82
N ASN A 140 7.76 -0.81 -6.77
CA ASN A 140 6.53 -0.06 -6.50
C ASN A 140 5.45 -0.97 -5.93
N PHE A 141 5.34 -2.19 -6.45
CA PHE A 141 4.42 -3.20 -5.91
C PHE A 141 4.72 -3.52 -4.46
N TRP A 142 5.98 -3.78 -4.12
CA TRP A 142 6.39 -4.05 -2.75
C TRP A 142 6.11 -2.85 -1.83
N ASN A 143 6.42 -1.63 -2.26
CA ASN A 143 6.14 -0.43 -1.48
C ASN A 143 4.64 -0.30 -1.17
N PHE A 144 3.79 -0.62 -2.14
CA PHE A 144 2.34 -0.65 -1.94
C PHE A 144 1.92 -1.70 -0.91
N ILE A 145 2.45 -2.92 -1.01
CA ILE A 145 2.15 -4.01 -0.06
C ILE A 145 2.62 -3.64 1.35
N GLU A 146 3.83 -3.11 1.50
CA GLU A 146 4.37 -2.71 2.80
C GLU A 146 3.52 -1.62 3.46
N LYS A 147 3.15 -0.61 2.71
CA LYS A 147 2.25 0.47 3.16
C LYS A 147 0.89 -0.08 3.57
N THR A 148 0.29 -0.90 2.73
CA THR A 148 -1.02 -1.53 3.00
C THR A 148 -0.95 -2.44 4.22
N LEU A 149 0.15 -3.18 4.38
CA LEU A 149 0.37 -4.02 5.55
C LEU A 149 0.42 -3.18 6.84
N ALA A 150 1.14 -2.07 6.84
CA ALA A 150 1.21 -1.17 8.01
C ALA A 150 -0.18 -0.61 8.36
N GLU A 151 -0.95 -0.19 7.37
CA GLU A 151 -2.33 0.29 7.55
C GLU A 151 -3.24 -0.81 8.09
N THR A 152 -3.12 -2.02 7.56
CA THR A 152 -3.90 -3.18 8.00
C THR A 152 -3.58 -3.57 9.43
N LEU A 153 -2.30 -3.57 9.81
CA LEU A 153 -1.89 -3.89 11.18
C LEU A 153 -2.41 -2.87 12.18
N LEU A 154 -2.42 -1.59 11.81
CA LEU A 154 -3.00 -0.55 12.65
C LEU A 154 -4.51 -0.75 12.83
N ALA A 155 -5.22 -1.06 11.76
CA ALA A 155 -6.65 -1.36 11.80
C ALA A 155 -6.94 -2.59 12.69
N GLU A 156 -6.13 -3.62 12.59
CA GLU A 156 -6.25 -4.82 13.41
C GLU A 156 -6.03 -4.51 14.89
N LYS A 157 -5.01 -3.71 15.23
CA LYS A 157 -4.78 -3.25 16.61
C LYS A 157 -5.97 -2.49 17.16
N TYR A 158 -6.49 -1.55 16.37
CA TYR A 158 -7.63 -0.74 16.76
C TYR A 158 -8.87 -1.60 16.99
N GLN A 159 -9.19 -2.50 16.07
CA GLN A 159 -10.34 -3.40 16.16
C GLN A 159 -10.22 -4.36 17.36
N ASN A 160 -9.04 -4.89 17.60
CA ASN A 160 -8.78 -5.76 18.74
C ASN A 160 -8.98 -5.04 20.06
N LEU A 161 -8.53 -3.80 20.16
CA LEU A 161 -8.71 -2.99 21.37
C LEU A 161 -10.19 -2.69 21.62
N ILE A 162 -10.94 -2.28 20.60
CA ILE A 162 -12.37 -2.02 20.71
C ILE A 162 -13.12 -3.29 21.05
N GLY A 163 -12.83 -4.41 20.39
CA GLY A 163 -13.45 -5.69 20.65
C GLY A 163 -13.26 -6.15 22.10
N LYS A 164 -12.05 -5.98 22.64
CA LYS A 164 -11.76 -6.31 24.03
C LYS A 164 -12.54 -5.42 25.01
N SER A 165 -12.68 -4.12 24.71
CA SER A 165 -13.42 -3.23 25.60
C SER A 165 -14.94 -3.50 25.57
N LEU A 166 -15.46 -4.09 24.50
CA LEU A 166 -16.87 -4.51 24.40
C LEU A 166 -17.13 -5.85 25.12
N ILE A 167 -16.13 -6.69 25.25
CA ILE A 167 -16.25 -8.03 25.85
C ILE A 167 -15.96 -8.01 27.36
N SER A 168 -15.23 -7.03 27.86
CA SER A 168 -14.79 -6.97 29.27
C SER A 168 -15.77 -6.28 30.20
N ASN A 169 -17.03 -6.59 30.09
CA ASN A 169 -18.06 -6.17 31.05
C ASN A 169 -18.39 -7.32 32.02
#